data_21806832e8814c5c672a4b35fe86f945
#
_entry.id   21806832e8814c5c672a4b35fe86f945
#
_cell.length_a   1.000
_cell.length_b   1.000
_cell.length_c   1.000
_cell.angle_alpha   90.00
_cell.angle_beta   90.00
_cell.angle_gamma   90.00
#
_symmetry.space_group_name_H-M   'P 1'
#
loop_
_entity.id
_entity.type
_entity.pdbx_description
1 polymer ?
#
loop_
_entity_poly.entity_id
_entity_poly.type
_entity_poly.pdbx_seq_one_letter_code
_entity_poly.pdbx_strand_id
1 'polypeptide(L)'
;MKLAKLSLAAAIAVGAFSSISATPLEEAVKGVEVSGQARYRYHSQSDFATPVSSGNRGVDANRFSGYLQLIVPVTDSLKFGTALVTDIWNRGDTDASSPAGDTGGRSFNFDKFFFQYGAGGLTVKAGKIEIPTPWTQTSVISGSYGNGVLALYSINPDWTVAGAAYLQTNALNGHPYAPTSFDSDNNLYALAAIGKVGPVGLQFWAANLETVADAVLFGEAKFALNGFNARGQLNYLKLADQVGAAEDAGIFYGLEGGYKNQQFAVTAGYTASDKDQGIYALDADNSGFIRFGKQLYYRTSNVNDVGTAFIKGGATIDKFGFELGYGLADVGSRDQDYSEAYGTITYKYAKNFGLELYYSHIDLDNDTRPGKTTGTDENTNDEIRFQAQYNF
;
A
#
# COMPACT_ATOMS: atom_id res chain seq x y z
N MET A 1 -10.68 -20.23 22.38
CA MET A 1 -10.25 -19.06 21.57
C MET A 1 -11.04 -17.76 21.82
N LYS A 2 -12.31 -17.78 22.24
CA LYS A 2 -13.07 -16.55 22.60
C LYS A 2 -12.54 -15.87 23.89
N LEU A 3 -12.08 -16.63 24.86
CA LEU A 3 -11.58 -16.13 26.16
C LEU A 3 -10.24 -15.37 26.05
N ALA A 4 -9.34 -15.79 25.15
CA ALA A 4 -8.05 -15.11 24.98
C ALA A 4 -8.17 -13.73 24.30
N LYS A 5 -9.16 -13.55 23.42
CA LYS A 5 -9.47 -12.25 22.80
C LYS A 5 -10.07 -11.26 23.82
N LEU A 6 -10.87 -11.79 24.76
CA LEU A 6 -11.45 -10.97 25.82
C LEU A 6 -10.38 -10.45 26.81
N SER A 7 -9.38 -11.27 27.15
CA SER A 7 -8.39 -10.92 28.16
C SER A 7 -7.43 -9.79 27.74
N LEU A 8 -7.05 -9.76 26.45
CA LEU A 8 -6.16 -8.70 25.93
C LEU A 8 -6.89 -7.37 25.75
N ALA A 9 -8.12 -7.41 25.20
CA ALA A 9 -8.98 -6.23 25.12
C ALA A 9 -9.29 -5.64 26.49
N ALA A 10 -9.52 -6.50 27.48
CA ALA A 10 -9.76 -6.14 28.87
C ALA A 10 -8.54 -5.45 29.52
N ALA A 11 -7.33 -5.96 29.30
CA ALA A 11 -6.13 -5.37 29.86
C ALA A 11 -5.82 -3.96 29.31
N ILE A 12 -6.13 -3.73 28.03
CA ILE A 12 -5.95 -2.42 27.39
C ILE A 12 -7.04 -1.43 27.83
N ALA A 13 -8.28 -1.89 27.94
CA ALA A 13 -9.41 -1.06 28.38
C ALA A 13 -9.24 -0.58 29.83
N VAL A 14 -8.76 -1.43 30.74
CA VAL A 14 -8.52 -1.07 32.16
C VAL A 14 -7.41 -0.01 32.29
N GLY A 15 -6.37 -0.05 31.45
CA GLY A 15 -5.33 0.98 31.46
C GLY A 15 -5.79 2.36 30.97
N ALA A 16 -6.82 2.41 30.15
CA ALA A 16 -7.33 3.65 29.56
C ALA A 16 -8.46 4.32 30.39
N PHE A 17 -9.13 3.60 31.29
CA PHE A 17 -10.35 4.07 31.97
C PHE A 17 -10.27 4.10 33.49
N SER A 18 -9.08 4.14 34.06
CA SER A 18 -8.88 4.09 35.52
C SER A 18 -9.46 5.27 36.33
N SER A 19 -10.23 6.18 35.74
CA SER A 19 -10.89 7.31 36.41
C SER A 19 -12.41 7.38 36.28
N ILE A 20 -13.05 6.40 35.65
CA ILE A 20 -14.52 6.37 35.50
C ILE A 20 -15.05 5.15 36.28
N SER A 21 -16.09 5.35 37.08
CA SER A 21 -16.80 4.37 37.92
C SER A 21 -16.70 2.95 37.41
N ALA A 22 -16.18 2.03 38.24
CA ALA A 22 -15.93 0.63 37.92
C ALA A 22 -17.21 -0.10 37.44
N THR A 23 -17.50 -0.02 36.18
CA THR A 23 -18.40 -0.99 35.52
C THR A 23 -17.69 -2.35 35.52
N PRO A 24 -18.43 -3.46 35.72
CA PRO A 24 -17.83 -4.79 35.59
C PRO A 24 -17.10 -4.92 34.27
N LEU A 25 -15.90 -5.48 34.26
CA LEU A 25 -15.03 -5.60 33.07
C LEU A 25 -15.76 -6.25 31.88
N GLU A 26 -16.65 -7.18 32.16
CA GLU A 26 -17.47 -7.86 31.17
C GLU A 26 -18.42 -6.90 30.43
N GLU A 27 -18.96 -5.91 31.14
CA GLU A 27 -19.83 -4.89 30.56
C GLU A 27 -19.02 -3.80 29.83
N ALA A 28 -17.86 -3.43 30.36
CA ALA A 28 -16.97 -2.44 29.74
C ALA A 28 -16.38 -2.91 28.41
N VAL A 29 -16.18 -4.23 28.20
CA VAL A 29 -15.65 -4.78 26.93
C VAL A 29 -16.75 -5.27 25.99
N LYS A 30 -18.01 -5.20 26.39
CA LYS A 30 -19.14 -5.61 25.56
C LYS A 30 -19.24 -4.72 24.33
N GLY A 31 -19.18 -5.36 23.14
CA GLY A 31 -19.25 -4.63 21.87
C GLY A 31 -17.93 -4.06 21.38
N VAL A 32 -16.81 -4.22 22.11
CA VAL A 32 -15.48 -3.87 21.60
C VAL A 32 -15.09 -4.84 20.48
N GLU A 33 -14.85 -4.27 19.30
CA GLU A 33 -14.34 -5.01 18.15
C GLU A 33 -12.81 -5.04 18.23
N VAL A 34 -12.23 -6.24 18.19
CA VAL A 34 -10.77 -6.45 18.20
C VAL A 34 -10.39 -7.15 16.90
N SER A 35 -9.50 -6.56 16.17
CA SER A 35 -8.94 -7.15 14.95
C SER A 35 -7.44 -6.91 14.87
N GLY A 36 -6.74 -7.75 14.14
CA GLY A 36 -5.32 -7.58 14.02
C GLY A 36 -4.65 -8.52 13.04
N GLN A 37 -3.35 -8.30 12.89
CA GLN A 37 -2.47 -9.07 12.02
C GLN A 37 -1.14 -9.31 12.73
N ALA A 38 -0.65 -10.53 12.67
CA ALA A 38 0.75 -10.87 12.97
C ALA A 38 1.39 -11.44 11.70
N ARG A 39 2.54 -10.93 11.32
CA ARG A 39 3.22 -11.31 10.08
C ARG A 39 4.71 -11.50 10.33
N TYR A 40 5.23 -12.61 9.84
CA TYR A 40 6.65 -12.85 9.67
C TYR A 40 6.99 -12.88 8.19
N ARG A 41 8.08 -12.26 7.80
CA ARG A 41 8.69 -12.34 6.46
C ARG A 41 10.17 -12.67 6.58
N TYR A 42 10.62 -13.57 5.73
CA TYR A 42 12.01 -13.71 5.33
C TYR A 42 12.12 -13.21 3.88
N HIS A 43 13.13 -12.43 3.61
CA HIS A 43 13.35 -11.79 2.34
C HIS A 43 14.82 -11.89 2.00
N SER A 44 15.14 -12.43 0.84
CA SER A 44 16.49 -12.55 0.30
C SER A 44 16.51 -11.94 -1.09
N GLN A 45 17.44 -11.04 -1.32
CA GLN A 45 17.66 -10.41 -2.62
C GLN A 45 19.12 -10.61 -3.02
N SER A 46 19.36 -11.12 -4.23
CA SER A 46 20.67 -11.04 -4.84
C SER A 46 20.95 -9.59 -5.28
N ASP A 47 22.19 -9.26 -5.34
CA ASP A 47 22.72 -7.91 -5.47
C ASP A 47 22.06 -7.01 -6.52
N PHE A 48 21.46 -5.91 -6.06
CA PHE A 48 21.44 -4.70 -6.85
C PHE A 48 22.77 -3.98 -6.61
N ALA A 49 23.59 -3.87 -7.63
CA ALA A 49 24.75 -3.01 -7.59
C ALA A 49 24.32 -1.57 -7.23
N THR A 50 24.29 -1.27 -5.94
CA THR A 50 24.38 0.10 -5.49
C THR A 50 25.80 0.58 -5.77
N PRO A 51 26.02 1.80 -6.27
CA PRO A 51 27.34 2.39 -6.40
C PRO A 51 27.84 2.76 -5.00
N VAL A 52 28.21 1.77 -4.20
CA VAL A 52 28.82 2.00 -2.90
C VAL A 52 30.09 1.19 -2.87
N SER A 53 31.16 1.87 -2.53
CA SER A 53 32.53 1.44 -2.41
C SER A 53 32.80 0.31 -1.39
N SER A 54 31.85 -0.56 -1.15
CA SER A 54 32.01 -1.73 -0.27
C SER A 54 31.22 -2.92 -0.83
N GLY A 55 31.94 -3.96 -1.11
CA GLY A 55 31.59 -5.23 -1.73
C GLY A 55 30.13 -5.65 -1.63
N ASN A 56 29.51 -5.73 -2.77
CA ASN A 56 28.14 -6.13 -3.01
C ASN A 56 27.81 -7.47 -2.39
N ARG A 57 26.83 -7.50 -1.53
CA ARG A 57 26.24 -8.74 -1.02
C ARG A 57 24.73 -8.59 -0.98
N GLY A 58 24.03 -9.63 -1.42
CA GLY A 58 22.59 -9.74 -1.34
C GLY A 58 22.09 -9.42 0.07
N VAL A 59 20.90 -8.87 0.16
CA VAL A 59 20.30 -8.48 1.45
C VAL A 59 19.38 -9.58 1.92
N ASP A 60 19.76 -10.26 2.99
CA ASP A 60 18.88 -11.14 3.74
C ASP A 60 18.22 -10.34 4.89
N ALA A 61 16.92 -10.36 4.95
CA ALA A 61 16.19 -9.66 5.98
C ALA A 61 15.08 -10.51 6.59
N ASN A 62 14.95 -10.41 7.90
CA ASN A 62 13.79 -10.92 8.64
C ASN A 62 12.95 -9.74 9.10
N ARG A 63 11.63 -9.81 8.91
CA ARG A 63 10.70 -8.78 9.31
C ARG A 63 9.56 -9.37 10.11
N PHE A 64 9.37 -8.86 11.31
CA PHE A 64 8.22 -9.15 12.16
C PHE A 64 7.33 -7.92 12.22
N SER A 65 6.06 -8.09 11.88
CA SER A 65 5.12 -6.98 11.88
C SER A 65 3.87 -7.38 12.66
N GLY A 66 3.38 -6.48 13.47
CA GLY A 66 2.15 -6.64 14.25
C GLY A 66 1.23 -5.44 14.07
N TYR A 67 -0.06 -5.70 13.99
CA TYR A 67 -1.12 -4.72 13.95
C TYR A 67 -2.24 -5.15 14.89
N LEU A 68 -2.70 -4.26 15.75
CA LEU A 68 -3.83 -4.48 16.65
C LEU A 68 -4.75 -3.27 16.58
N GLN A 69 -5.99 -3.46 16.17
CA GLN A 69 -7.02 -2.42 16.15
C GLN A 69 -8.11 -2.72 17.17
N LEU A 70 -8.52 -1.68 17.85
CA LEU A 70 -9.66 -1.68 18.77
C LEU A 70 -10.68 -0.66 18.28
N ILE A 71 -11.95 -1.06 18.23
CA ILE A 71 -13.10 -0.15 18.00
C ILE A 71 -14.04 -0.31 19.19
N VAL A 72 -14.21 0.77 19.93
CA VAL A 72 -15.00 0.84 21.16
C VAL A 72 -16.29 1.62 20.89
N PRO A 73 -17.49 1.04 21.05
CA PRO A 73 -18.72 1.79 20.97
C PRO A 73 -18.82 2.76 22.16
N VAL A 74 -19.06 4.04 21.88
CA VAL A 74 -19.29 5.08 22.90
C VAL A 74 -20.80 5.30 23.06
N THR A 75 -21.52 5.34 21.92
CA THR A 75 -22.99 5.32 21.83
C THR A 75 -23.37 4.50 20.59
N ASP A 76 -24.67 4.37 20.31
CA ASP A 76 -25.15 3.68 19.09
C ASP A 76 -24.62 4.29 17.80
N SER A 77 -24.31 5.59 17.79
CA SER A 77 -23.82 6.32 16.60
C SER A 77 -22.37 6.79 16.71
N LEU A 78 -21.74 6.72 17.89
CA LEU A 78 -20.37 7.18 18.11
C LEU A 78 -19.48 6.03 18.56
N LYS A 79 -18.36 5.85 17.87
CA LYS A 79 -17.31 4.89 18.18
C LYS A 79 -15.99 5.60 18.38
N PHE A 80 -15.15 5.07 19.26
CA PHE A 80 -13.73 5.42 19.36
C PHE A 80 -12.88 4.31 18.72
N GLY A 81 -11.90 4.67 17.91
CA GLY A 81 -10.99 3.72 17.25
C GLY A 81 -9.54 4.02 17.55
N THR A 82 -8.76 2.98 17.78
CA THR A 82 -7.30 3.08 17.91
C THR A 82 -6.62 1.88 17.28
N ALA A 83 -5.40 2.07 16.78
CA ALA A 83 -4.57 0.97 16.28
C ALA A 83 -3.12 1.12 16.71
N LEU A 84 -2.55 0.01 17.16
CA LEU A 84 -1.14 -0.15 17.50
C LEU A 84 -0.46 -0.92 16.38
N VAL A 85 0.71 -0.45 15.97
CA VAL A 85 1.56 -1.11 14.97
C VAL A 85 2.96 -1.31 15.54
N THR A 86 3.55 -2.44 15.24
CA THR A 86 4.98 -2.70 15.41
C THR A 86 5.55 -3.30 14.14
N ASP A 87 6.73 -2.88 13.79
CA ASP A 87 7.45 -3.37 12.61
C ASP A 87 8.94 -3.44 12.92
N ILE A 88 9.47 -4.65 12.97
CA ILE A 88 10.84 -4.94 13.36
C ILE A 88 11.56 -5.56 12.17
N TRP A 89 12.56 -4.88 11.68
CA TRP A 89 13.44 -5.36 10.63
C TRP A 89 14.77 -5.79 11.21
N ASN A 90 15.18 -7.02 10.92
CA ASN A 90 16.55 -7.48 11.11
C ASN A 90 17.14 -7.69 9.73
N ARG A 91 17.96 -6.77 9.27
CA ARG A 91 18.81 -6.97 8.10
C ARG A 91 20.05 -7.71 8.56
N GLY A 92 20.35 -8.84 7.91
CA GLY A 92 21.63 -9.51 8.04
C GLY A 92 22.69 -8.76 7.27
N ASP A 93 22.97 -7.53 7.70
CA ASP A 93 24.06 -6.76 7.11
C ASP A 93 25.37 -7.27 7.67
N THR A 94 26.27 -7.70 6.78
CA THR A 94 27.62 -8.12 7.10
C THR A 94 28.58 -6.95 7.13
N ASP A 95 28.07 -5.71 7.07
CA ASP A 95 28.91 -4.54 7.20
C ASP A 95 29.33 -4.40 8.68
N ALA A 96 30.63 -4.59 8.93
CA ALA A 96 31.24 -4.55 10.26
C ALA A 96 31.16 -3.17 10.94
N SER A 97 30.57 -2.18 10.28
CA SER A 97 30.33 -0.83 10.80
C SER A 97 28.92 -0.67 11.44
N SER A 98 28.00 -1.61 11.21
CA SER A 98 26.73 -1.62 11.90
C SER A 98 26.84 -2.59 13.08
N PRO A 99 26.60 -2.17 14.34
CA PRO A 99 26.62 -3.11 15.45
C PRO A 99 25.62 -4.22 15.16
N ALA A 100 26.10 -5.46 15.22
CA ALA A 100 25.32 -6.67 14.96
C ALA A 100 23.98 -6.58 15.66
N GLY A 101 22.91 -6.52 14.93
CA GLY A 101 21.56 -6.39 15.45
C GLY A 101 21.05 -4.96 15.54
N ASP A 102 21.26 -4.14 14.51
CA ASP A 102 20.38 -2.99 14.34
C ASP A 102 18.95 -3.52 14.13
N THR A 103 18.35 -3.77 15.27
CA THR A 103 16.93 -3.94 15.43
C THR A 103 16.32 -2.58 15.18
N GLY A 104 16.29 -2.17 13.91
CA GLY A 104 15.74 -0.89 13.49
C GLY A 104 14.46 -0.61 14.24
N GLY A 105 14.47 0.48 14.96
CA GLY A 105 13.37 1.09 15.69
C GLY A 105 12.30 0.14 16.23
N ARG A 106 12.49 -0.40 17.40
CA ARG A 106 11.45 -1.13 18.15
C ARG A 106 10.44 -0.12 18.67
N SER A 107 9.55 0.34 17.83
CA SER A 107 8.51 1.25 18.26
C SER A 107 7.14 0.58 18.13
N PHE A 108 6.40 0.59 19.22
CA PHE A 108 4.96 0.49 19.16
C PHE A 108 4.43 1.88 18.85
N ASN A 109 3.83 2.04 17.69
CA ASN A 109 3.27 3.32 17.27
C ASN A 109 1.75 3.26 17.31
N PHE A 110 1.13 4.36 17.76
CA PHE A 110 -0.28 4.58 17.54
C PHE A 110 -0.47 5.13 16.13
N ASP A 111 -0.84 4.25 15.20
CA ASP A 111 -1.06 4.66 13.81
C ASP A 111 -2.44 5.25 13.58
N LYS A 112 -3.42 4.86 14.42
CA LYS A 112 -4.77 5.41 14.40
C LYS A 112 -5.21 5.80 15.79
N PHE A 113 -5.91 6.94 15.86
CA PHE A 113 -6.56 7.42 17.06
C PHE A 113 -7.66 8.40 16.65
N PHE A 114 -8.92 7.94 16.65
CA PHE A 114 -10.01 8.69 16.07
C PHE A 114 -11.36 8.44 16.73
N PHE A 115 -12.28 9.36 16.51
CA PHE A 115 -13.69 9.16 16.71
C PHE A 115 -14.40 8.95 15.37
N GLN A 116 -15.40 8.08 15.36
CA GLN A 116 -16.25 7.83 14.21
C GLN A 116 -17.71 8.00 14.59
N TYR A 117 -18.37 8.90 13.90
CA TYR A 117 -19.83 9.09 13.97
C TYR A 117 -20.48 8.45 12.75
N GLY A 118 -21.65 7.78 12.95
CA GLY A 118 -22.41 7.17 11.87
C GLY A 118 -23.89 7.26 12.10
N ALA A 119 -24.63 7.91 11.20
CA ALA A 119 -26.10 7.97 11.20
C ALA A 119 -26.64 8.37 9.82
N GLY A 120 -27.79 7.83 9.42
CA GLY A 120 -28.53 8.26 8.23
C GLY A 120 -27.75 8.24 6.92
N GLY A 121 -26.85 7.25 6.73
CA GLY A 121 -25.98 7.14 5.55
C GLY A 121 -24.70 8.00 5.63
N LEU A 122 -24.56 8.86 6.64
CA LEU A 122 -23.36 9.65 6.90
C LEU A 122 -22.41 8.87 7.83
N THR A 123 -21.13 8.84 7.47
CA THR A 123 -20.03 8.42 8.35
C THR A 123 -18.99 9.53 8.38
N VAL A 124 -18.59 9.96 9.58
CA VAL A 124 -17.52 10.93 9.78
C VAL A 124 -16.48 10.36 10.71
N LYS A 125 -15.23 10.38 10.30
CA LYS A 125 -14.07 10.05 11.13
C LYS A 125 -13.26 11.31 11.38
N ALA A 126 -12.81 11.52 12.62
CA ALA A 126 -11.97 12.67 13.00
C ALA A 126 -10.86 12.22 13.96
N GLY A 127 -9.64 12.66 13.71
CA GLY A 127 -8.43 12.30 14.46
C GLY A 127 -7.29 11.85 13.55
N LYS A 128 -6.40 10.99 14.07
CA LYS A 128 -5.39 10.32 13.26
C LYS A 128 -6.02 9.11 12.56
N ILE A 129 -6.23 9.20 11.26
CA ILE A 129 -6.95 8.22 10.44
C ILE A 129 -6.18 7.87 9.18
N GLU A 130 -6.52 6.74 8.57
CA GLU A 130 -6.02 6.35 7.25
C GLU A 130 -6.41 7.34 6.17
N ILE A 131 -5.56 7.47 5.15
CA ILE A 131 -5.81 8.25 3.93
C ILE A 131 -6.15 7.27 2.81
N PRO A 132 -7.43 6.91 2.60
CA PRO A 132 -7.83 5.85 1.68
C PRO A 132 -8.02 6.37 0.25
N THR A 133 -7.00 7.05 -0.29
CA THR A 133 -7.05 7.55 -1.66
C THR A 133 -6.36 6.58 -2.64
N PRO A 134 -6.61 6.68 -3.96
CA PRO A 134 -5.89 5.87 -4.95
C PRO A 134 -4.38 6.12 -4.96
N TRP A 135 -3.95 7.30 -4.50
CA TRP A 135 -2.56 7.76 -4.56
C TRP A 135 -1.74 7.40 -3.33
N THR A 136 -2.35 6.80 -2.32
CA THR A 136 -1.70 6.52 -1.04
C THR A 136 -1.65 5.03 -0.75
N GLN A 137 -0.73 4.64 0.12
CA GLN A 137 -0.62 3.26 0.56
C GLN A 137 -1.70 2.91 1.59
N THR A 138 -2.42 1.82 1.35
CA THR A 138 -3.51 1.34 2.23
C THR A 138 -3.13 0.15 3.11
N SER A 139 -1.83 -0.16 3.25
CA SER A 139 -1.34 -1.25 4.11
C SER A 139 -1.66 -0.98 5.59
N VAL A 140 -2.11 -1.98 6.32
CA VAL A 140 -2.37 -1.86 7.76
C VAL A 140 -1.11 -1.68 8.60
N ILE A 141 0.08 -1.99 8.07
CA ILE A 141 1.36 -1.90 8.79
C ILE A 141 2.17 -0.69 8.36
N SER A 142 2.11 -0.33 7.09
CA SER A 142 2.89 0.77 6.50
C SER A 142 2.01 1.69 5.66
N GLY A 143 0.76 1.93 6.10
CA GLY A 143 -0.20 2.76 5.38
C GLY A 143 0.06 4.25 5.53
N SER A 144 -0.62 5.03 4.69
CA SER A 144 -0.63 6.48 4.76
C SER A 144 -1.68 6.94 5.76
N TYR A 145 -1.29 7.82 6.68
CA TYR A 145 -2.12 8.35 7.75
C TYR A 145 -2.04 9.88 7.81
N GLY A 146 -3.07 10.48 8.34
CA GLY A 146 -3.09 11.93 8.59
C GLY A 146 -3.98 12.30 9.77
N ASN A 147 -3.70 13.45 10.35
CA ASN A 147 -4.57 14.09 11.35
C ASN A 147 -5.60 14.92 10.61
N GLY A 148 -6.88 14.58 10.74
CA GLY A 148 -7.90 15.32 9.99
C GLY A 148 -9.30 14.75 10.14
N VAL A 149 -10.11 15.02 9.13
CA VAL A 149 -11.50 14.60 9.05
C VAL A 149 -11.75 13.94 7.69
N LEU A 150 -12.42 12.80 7.72
CA LEU A 150 -12.96 12.11 6.55
C LEU A 150 -14.47 11.94 6.72
N ALA A 151 -15.25 12.44 5.79
CA ALA A 151 -16.69 12.26 5.73
C ALA A 151 -17.10 11.46 4.49
N LEU A 152 -17.98 10.48 4.68
CA LEU A 152 -18.57 9.69 3.61
C LEU A 152 -20.09 9.80 3.72
N TYR A 153 -20.77 9.99 2.60
CA TYR A 153 -22.22 10.03 2.54
C TYR A 153 -22.73 9.10 1.44
N SER A 154 -23.47 8.07 1.85
CA SER A 154 -24.16 7.18 0.92
C SER A 154 -25.41 7.86 0.39
N ILE A 155 -25.36 8.35 -0.86
CA ILE A 155 -26.49 9.00 -1.54
C ILE A 155 -27.61 7.97 -1.75
N ASN A 156 -27.23 6.76 -2.11
CA ASN A 156 -28.11 5.62 -2.32
C ASN A 156 -27.28 4.33 -2.19
N PRO A 157 -27.86 3.12 -2.33
CA PRO A 157 -27.12 1.86 -2.22
C PRO A 157 -25.96 1.67 -3.23
N ASP A 158 -25.98 2.43 -4.33
CA ASP A 158 -25.00 2.29 -5.40
C ASP A 158 -23.95 3.39 -5.41
N TRP A 159 -24.18 4.54 -4.73
CA TRP A 159 -23.29 5.69 -4.79
C TRP A 159 -22.96 6.28 -3.43
N THR A 160 -21.69 6.52 -3.21
CA THR A 160 -21.14 7.21 -2.06
C THR A 160 -20.28 8.39 -2.53
N VAL A 161 -20.42 9.52 -1.89
CA VAL A 161 -19.50 10.66 -2.02
C VAL A 161 -18.66 10.76 -0.76
N ALA A 162 -17.45 11.26 -0.90
CA ALA A 162 -16.53 11.46 0.20
C ALA A 162 -15.85 12.83 0.11
N GLY A 163 -15.54 13.40 1.27
CA GLY A 163 -14.71 14.58 1.41
C GLY A 163 -13.75 14.39 2.58
N ALA A 164 -12.51 14.83 2.41
CA ALA A 164 -11.48 14.72 3.44
C ALA A 164 -10.64 15.98 3.52
N ALA A 165 -10.20 16.30 4.74
CA ALA A 165 -9.23 17.34 5.02
C ALA A 165 -8.25 16.82 6.08
N TYR A 166 -6.98 16.68 5.71
CA TYR A 166 -5.89 16.26 6.59
C TYR A 166 -4.92 17.41 6.75
N LEU A 167 -4.70 17.82 7.99
CA LEU A 167 -3.84 18.96 8.34
C LEU A 167 -2.36 18.58 8.49
N GLN A 168 -2.09 17.29 8.60
CA GLN A 168 -0.75 16.70 8.62
C GLN A 168 -0.85 15.29 8.04
N THR A 169 0.08 14.91 7.18
CA THR A 169 0.04 13.60 6.54
C THR A 169 1.45 13.03 6.32
N ASN A 170 1.55 11.70 6.36
CA ASN A 170 2.72 10.97 5.90
C ASN A 170 2.58 10.45 4.46
N ALA A 171 1.61 10.95 3.70
CA ALA A 171 1.30 10.47 2.34
C ALA A 171 2.45 10.60 1.34
N LEU A 172 3.47 11.38 1.66
CA LEU A 172 4.66 11.56 0.84
C LEU A 172 5.86 10.72 1.28
N ASN A 173 5.67 9.75 2.16
CA ASN A 173 6.76 8.93 2.66
C ASN A 173 7.46 8.19 1.52
N GLY A 174 8.76 8.42 1.36
CA GLY A 174 9.57 7.85 0.27
C GLY A 174 9.43 8.56 -1.08
N HIS A 175 8.71 9.68 -1.15
CA HIS A 175 8.59 10.48 -2.37
C HIS A 175 9.82 11.41 -2.53
N PRO A 176 10.38 11.57 -3.77
CA PRO A 176 11.57 12.42 -3.99
C PRO A 176 11.35 13.88 -3.63
N TYR A 177 10.11 14.35 -3.60
CA TYR A 177 9.73 15.71 -3.20
C TYR A 177 9.10 15.75 -1.80
N ALA A 178 9.25 14.69 -1.00
CA ALA A 178 8.83 14.74 0.38
C ALA A 178 9.61 15.83 1.11
N PRO A 179 8.93 16.79 1.75
CA PRO A 179 9.63 17.74 2.60
C PRO A 179 10.37 16.97 3.69
N THR A 180 11.62 17.35 3.96
CA THR A 180 12.49 16.70 4.96
C THR A 180 12.01 16.90 6.40
N SER A 181 10.95 17.66 6.59
CA SER A 181 10.28 17.90 7.87
C SER A 181 8.78 17.74 7.69
N PHE A 182 8.10 17.12 8.66
CA PHE A 182 6.66 17.18 8.81
C PHE A 182 6.27 18.61 9.18
N ASP A 183 6.32 19.51 8.19
CA ASP A 183 5.90 20.89 8.39
C ASP A 183 4.38 20.98 8.33
N SER A 184 3.81 21.93 9.06
CA SER A 184 2.37 22.15 9.20
C SER A 184 1.65 22.55 7.89
N ASP A 185 2.39 22.71 6.80
CA ASP A 185 1.91 23.28 5.55
C ASP A 185 1.57 22.22 4.47
N ASN A 186 1.56 20.93 4.80
CA ASN A 186 1.23 19.85 3.87
C ASN A 186 -0.21 19.33 4.09
N ASN A 187 -1.17 20.24 3.99
CA ASN A 187 -2.58 19.87 4.11
C ASN A 187 -3.05 19.15 2.83
N LEU A 188 -3.72 18.01 3.02
CA LEU A 188 -4.32 17.25 1.93
C LEU A 188 -5.84 17.42 1.97
N TYR A 189 -6.39 17.94 0.90
CA TYR A 189 -7.85 18.01 0.68
C TYR A 189 -8.23 17.05 -0.45
N ALA A 190 -9.28 16.26 -0.24
CA ALA A 190 -9.74 15.31 -1.24
C ALA A 190 -11.26 15.24 -1.31
N LEU A 191 -11.76 15.00 -2.52
CA LEU A 191 -13.17 14.71 -2.81
C LEU A 191 -13.24 13.43 -3.63
N ALA A 192 -14.31 12.66 -3.44
CA ALA A 192 -14.53 11.45 -4.23
C ALA A 192 -16.02 11.21 -4.51
N ALA A 193 -16.28 10.56 -5.64
CA ALA A 193 -17.54 9.92 -5.95
C ALA A 193 -17.25 8.48 -6.38
N ILE A 194 -17.80 7.51 -5.63
CA ILE A 194 -17.57 6.10 -5.81
C ILE A 194 -18.92 5.39 -5.93
N GLY A 195 -19.07 4.58 -6.96
CA GLY A 195 -20.32 3.89 -7.15
C GLY A 195 -20.31 2.87 -8.28
N LYS A 196 -21.51 2.45 -8.70
CA LYS A 196 -21.68 1.49 -9.80
C LYS A 196 -22.89 1.82 -10.68
N VAL A 197 -22.80 1.43 -11.94
CA VAL A 197 -23.89 1.46 -12.91
C VAL A 197 -23.95 0.08 -13.57
N GLY A 198 -24.95 -0.71 -13.21
CA GLY A 198 -25.02 -2.11 -13.64
C GLY A 198 -23.78 -2.90 -13.22
N PRO A 199 -23.08 -3.58 -14.14
CA PRO A 199 -21.87 -4.36 -13.86
C PRO A 199 -20.59 -3.50 -13.80
N VAL A 200 -20.67 -2.17 -13.97
CA VAL A 200 -19.53 -1.26 -14.02
C VAL A 200 -19.40 -0.51 -12.70
N GLY A 201 -18.33 -0.76 -11.97
CA GLY A 201 -17.91 0.07 -10.83
C GLY A 201 -17.13 1.29 -11.32
N LEU A 202 -17.39 2.44 -10.74
CA LEU A 202 -16.78 3.73 -11.09
C LEU A 202 -16.24 4.41 -9.86
N GLN A 203 -15.09 5.06 -9.99
CA GLN A 203 -14.63 6.00 -8.98
C GLN A 203 -13.94 7.21 -9.63
N PHE A 204 -14.20 8.38 -9.05
CA PHE A 204 -13.62 9.65 -9.43
C PHE A 204 -13.10 10.34 -8.18
N TRP A 205 -11.89 10.84 -8.26
CA TRP A 205 -11.23 11.52 -7.16
C TRP A 205 -10.60 12.80 -7.64
N ALA A 206 -10.63 13.81 -6.77
CA ALA A 206 -9.90 15.06 -6.93
C ALA A 206 -9.22 15.40 -5.60
N ALA A 207 -7.97 15.82 -5.65
CA ALA A 207 -7.23 16.23 -4.47
C ALA A 207 -6.30 17.40 -4.77
N ASN A 208 -5.96 18.11 -3.69
CA ASN A 208 -4.89 19.09 -3.60
C ASN A 208 -4.04 18.76 -2.39
N LEU A 209 -2.73 18.79 -2.53
CA LEU A 209 -1.77 18.68 -1.44
C LEU A 209 -0.96 19.95 -1.41
N GLU A 210 -1.26 20.82 -0.45
CA GLU A 210 -0.62 22.14 -0.32
C GLU A 210 0.90 22.02 -0.43
N THR A 211 1.54 22.95 -1.11
CA THR A 211 2.97 23.03 -1.37
C THR A 211 3.58 21.93 -2.25
N VAL A 212 2.86 20.85 -2.57
CA VAL A 212 3.40 19.70 -3.33
C VAL A 212 2.64 19.47 -4.64
N ALA A 213 1.32 19.44 -4.61
CA ALA A 213 0.51 19.16 -5.79
C ALA A 213 -0.73 20.07 -5.84
N ASP A 214 -0.78 20.93 -6.85
CA ASP A 214 -1.90 21.87 -7.07
C ASP A 214 -3.17 21.13 -7.43
N ALA A 215 -3.06 20.06 -8.20
CA ALA A 215 -4.21 19.25 -8.59
C ALA A 215 -3.82 17.79 -8.80
N VAL A 216 -4.61 16.90 -8.25
CA VAL A 216 -4.52 15.46 -8.51
C VAL A 216 -5.92 14.96 -8.86
N LEU A 217 -6.07 14.35 -10.04
CA LEU A 217 -7.33 13.82 -10.52
C LEU A 217 -7.16 12.33 -10.85
N PHE A 218 -8.11 11.50 -10.47
CA PHE A 218 -8.11 10.09 -10.75
C PHE A 218 -9.49 9.62 -11.19
N GLY A 219 -9.54 8.81 -12.23
CA GLY A 219 -10.72 8.12 -12.70
C GLY A 219 -10.45 6.63 -12.88
N GLU A 220 -11.38 5.81 -12.47
CA GLU A 220 -11.32 4.36 -12.67
C GLU A 220 -12.68 3.80 -13.05
N ALA A 221 -12.68 2.87 -14.01
CA ALA A 221 -13.82 2.03 -14.34
C ALA A 221 -13.42 0.55 -14.21
N LYS A 222 -14.25 -0.23 -13.50
CA LYS A 222 -14.11 -1.69 -13.34
C LYS A 222 -15.35 -2.37 -13.86
N PHE A 223 -15.15 -3.36 -14.71
CA PHE A 223 -16.22 -4.23 -15.21
C PHE A 223 -16.01 -5.67 -14.72
N ALA A 224 -17.08 -6.33 -14.30
CA ALA A 224 -17.04 -7.76 -13.96
C ALA A 224 -18.37 -8.42 -14.31
N LEU A 225 -18.34 -9.40 -15.20
CA LEU A 225 -19.52 -10.17 -15.61
C LEU A 225 -19.11 -11.57 -16.08
N ASN A 226 -19.76 -12.61 -15.55
CA ASN A 226 -19.59 -14.01 -15.97
C ASN A 226 -18.12 -14.48 -15.98
N GLY A 227 -17.31 -14.04 -15.02
CA GLY A 227 -15.90 -14.38 -14.94
C GLY A 227 -14.97 -13.45 -15.73
N PHE A 228 -15.47 -12.72 -16.71
CA PHE A 228 -14.71 -11.67 -17.40
C PHE A 228 -14.59 -10.44 -16.50
N ASN A 229 -13.42 -9.82 -16.51
CA ASN A 229 -13.16 -8.58 -15.81
C ASN A 229 -12.30 -7.66 -16.69
N ALA A 230 -12.49 -6.36 -16.50
CA ALA A 230 -11.66 -5.33 -17.09
C ALA A 230 -11.56 -4.16 -16.12
N ARG A 231 -10.44 -3.45 -16.15
CA ARG A 231 -10.17 -2.27 -15.32
C ARG A 231 -9.42 -1.26 -16.16
N GLY A 232 -9.89 -0.03 -16.19
CA GLY A 232 -9.23 1.10 -16.83
C GLY A 232 -9.03 2.23 -15.84
N GLN A 233 -7.87 2.88 -15.90
CA GLN A 233 -7.49 3.99 -15.02
C GLN A 233 -6.89 5.12 -15.82
N LEU A 234 -7.18 6.34 -15.37
CA LEU A 234 -6.52 7.56 -15.80
C LEU A 234 -6.22 8.42 -14.58
N ASN A 235 -5.00 8.93 -14.50
CA ASN A 235 -4.59 9.85 -13.48
C ASN A 235 -3.87 11.05 -14.08
N TYR A 236 -4.09 12.21 -13.47
CA TYR A 236 -3.44 13.48 -13.75
C TYR A 236 -2.92 14.05 -12.45
N LEU A 237 -1.66 14.47 -12.40
CA LEU A 237 -1.06 15.13 -11.26
C LEU A 237 -0.25 16.34 -11.73
N LYS A 238 -0.63 17.52 -11.26
CA LYS A 238 0.15 18.75 -11.44
C LYS A 238 0.86 19.09 -10.14
N LEU A 239 2.20 19.11 -10.19
CA LEU A 239 3.02 19.55 -9.06
C LEU A 239 2.87 21.06 -8.85
N ALA A 240 3.04 21.51 -7.61
CA ALA A 240 3.05 22.93 -7.28
C ALA A 240 4.36 23.58 -7.73
N ASP A 241 4.30 24.83 -8.17
CA ASP A 241 5.47 25.60 -8.66
C ASP A 241 6.62 25.63 -7.64
N GLN A 242 6.32 25.55 -6.36
CA GLN A 242 7.30 25.57 -5.27
C GLN A 242 8.20 24.35 -5.20
N VAL A 243 7.82 23.25 -5.84
CA VAL A 243 8.59 21.98 -5.84
C VAL A 243 9.80 22.07 -6.77
N GLY A 244 9.85 23.10 -7.65
CA GLY A 244 10.95 23.27 -8.63
C GLY A 244 11.01 22.15 -9.67
N ALA A 245 9.94 21.40 -9.84
CA ALA A 245 9.79 20.38 -10.85
C ALA A 245 9.32 21.00 -12.19
N ALA A 246 9.34 20.20 -13.24
CA ALA A 246 8.85 20.62 -14.55
C ALA A 246 7.42 21.19 -14.45
N GLU A 247 7.12 22.23 -15.21
CA GLU A 247 5.79 22.89 -15.23
C GLU A 247 4.68 21.97 -15.74
N ASP A 248 5.03 20.86 -16.36
CA ASP A 248 4.11 19.92 -16.97
C ASP A 248 3.47 18.96 -15.94
N ALA A 249 2.29 18.47 -16.26
CA ALA A 249 1.57 17.55 -15.41
C ALA A 249 1.93 16.10 -15.71
N GLY A 250 2.06 15.27 -14.68
CA GLY A 250 2.21 13.83 -14.82
C GLY A 250 0.91 13.14 -15.16
N ILE A 251 0.89 12.37 -16.23
CA ILE A 251 -0.25 11.56 -16.65
C ILE A 251 0.13 10.08 -16.53
N PHE A 252 -0.76 9.31 -15.91
CA PHE A 252 -0.70 7.85 -15.91
C PHE A 252 -1.99 7.29 -16.48
N TYR A 253 -1.88 6.25 -17.28
CA TYR A 253 -3.02 5.46 -17.69
C TYR A 253 -2.71 3.97 -17.60
N GLY A 254 -3.75 3.20 -17.31
CA GLY A 254 -3.62 1.75 -17.19
C GLY A 254 -4.87 1.05 -17.67
N LEU A 255 -4.69 -0.10 -18.32
CA LEU A 255 -5.76 -0.98 -18.72
C LEU A 255 -5.36 -2.42 -18.40
N GLU A 256 -6.26 -3.16 -17.77
CA GLU A 256 -6.10 -4.60 -17.60
C GLU A 256 -7.42 -5.31 -17.88
N GLY A 257 -7.33 -6.53 -18.36
CA GLY A 257 -8.48 -7.39 -18.60
C GLY A 257 -8.14 -8.85 -18.41
N GLY A 258 -9.14 -9.64 -18.06
CA GLY A 258 -8.91 -11.04 -17.81
C GLY A 258 -10.17 -11.86 -17.64
N TYR A 259 -9.95 -13.12 -17.34
CA TYR A 259 -10.98 -14.07 -16.99
C TYR A 259 -10.62 -14.79 -15.69
N LYS A 260 -11.59 -14.99 -14.83
CA LYS A 260 -11.45 -15.73 -13.57
C LYS A 260 -12.66 -16.62 -13.35
N ASN A 261 -12.40 -17.86 -13.01
CA ASN A 261 -13.39 -18.79 -12.47
C ASN A 261 -12.95 -19.32 -11.08
N GLN A 262 -13.54 -20.42 -10.62
CA GLN A 262 -13.22 -20.99 -9.31
C GLN A 262 -11.79 -21.56 -9.22
N GLN A 263 -11.21 -22.01 -10.33
CA GLN A 263 -9.94 -22.73 -10.39
C GLN A 263 -8.83 -21.93 -11.07
N PHE A 264 -9.17 -21.10 -12.07
CA PHE A 264 -8.18 -20.42 -12.91
C PHE A 264 -8.46 -18.92 -12.98
N ALA A 265 -7.38 -18.17 -13.11
CA ALA A 265 -7.41 -16.75 -13.43
C ALA A 265 -6.33 -16.45 -14.46
N VAL A 266 -6.65 -15.58 -15.42
CA VAL A 266 -5.65 -14.97 -16.32
C VAL A 266 -5.96 -13.49 -16.42
N THR A 267 -4.92 -12.65 -16.40
CA THR A 267 -5.02 -11.20 -16.55
C THR A 267 -3.88 -10.74 -17.43
N ALA A 268 -4.17 -9.90 -18.40
CA ALA A 268 -3.15 -9.16 -19.16
C ALA A 268 -3.44 -7.67 -19.04
N GLY A 269 -2.41 -6.84 -19.13
CA GLY A 269 -2.59 -5.41 -19.00
C GLY A 269 -1.41 -4.61 -19.54
N TYR A 270 -1.67 -3.32 -19.63
CA TYR A 270 -0.69 -2.31 -20.02
C TYR A 270 -0.86 -1.07 -19.14
N THR A 271 0.25 -0.49 -18.71
CA THR A 271 0.27 0.79 -18.02
C THR A 271 1.31 1.69 -18.64
N ALA A 272 1.09 3.00 -18.60
CA ALA A 272 2.09 3.96 -19.02
C ALA A 272 2.01 5.27 -18.24
N SER A 273 3.15 5.95 -18.13
CA SER A 273 3.30 7.34 -17.71
C SER A 273 3.81 8.18 -18.88
N ASP A 274 3.46 9.46 -18.89
CA ASP A 274 3.95 10.34 -19.96
C ASP A 274 5.45 10.67 -19.80
N LYS A 275 6.01 11.28 -20.84
CA LYS A 275 7.44 11.56 -20.92
C LYS A 275 7.88 12.83 -20.17
N ASP A 276 6.95 13.74 -19.92
CA ASP A 276 7.27 15.08 -19.44
C ASP A 276 7.35 15.10 -17.90
N GLN A 277 6.42 14.43 -17.22
CA GLN A 277 6.39 14.31 -15.77
C GLN A 277 5.99 12.90 -15.33
N GLY A 278 6.89 12.20 -14.63
CA GLY A 278 6.64 10.81 -14.22
C GLY A 278 5.86 10.66 -12.93
N ILE A 279 5.76 11.71 -12.12
CA ILE A 279 5.12 11.61 -10.82
C ILE A 279 3.62 11.68 -10.99
N TYR A 280 2.94 10.60 -10.66
CA TYR A 280 1.50 10.48 -10.77
C TYR A 280 0.80 10.03 -9.48
N ALA A 281 1.56 9.58 -8.47
CA ALA A 281 1.02 9.19 -7.17
C ALA A 281 1.72 9.95 -6.04
N LEU A 282 1.00 10.16 -4.94
CA LEU A 282 1.52 10.87 -3.76
C LEU A 282 2.44 9.99 -2.91
N ASP A 283 2.27 8.67 -2.97
CA ASP A 283 3.10 7.70 -2.25
C ASP A 283 3.80 6.80 -3.25
N ALA A 284 5.09 6.54 -3.05
CA ALA A 284 5.89 5.70 -3.93
C ALA A 284 5.40 4.24 -3.99
N ASP A 285 4.78 3.74 -2.93
CA ASP A 285 4.18 2.38 -2.85
C ASP A 285 2.65 2.45 -3.00
N ASN A 286 2.18 3.11 -4.04
CA ASN A 286 0.76 3.27 -4.32
C ASN A 286 0.08 1.93 -4.63
N SER A 287 -0.93 1.55 -3.85
CA SER A 287 -1.68 0.31 -4.05
C SER A 287 -2.94 0.48 -4.91
N GLY A 288 -3.32 1.72 -5.23
CA GLY A 288 -4.53 2.05 -6.00
C GLY A 288 -4.37 1.86 -7.51
N PHE A 289 -3.15 1.92 -8.03
CA PHE A 289 -2.88 1.83 -9.46
C PHE A 289 -2.78 0.41 -9.99
N ILE A 290 -3.06 0.22 -11.28
CA ILE A 290 -2.70 -0.99 -12.00
C ILE A 290 -1.18 -1.06 -12.02
N ARG A 291 -0.63 -2.20 -11.60
CA ARG A 291 0.80 -2.42 -11.51
C ARG A 291 1.13 -3.90 -11.71
N PHE A 292 2.34 -4.17 -12.10
CA PHE A 292 2.80 -5.54 -12.32
C PHE A 292 4.13 -5.82 -11.63
N GLY A 293 4.29 -7.08 -11.22
CA GLY A 293 5.53 -7.63 -10.70
C GLY A 293 5.66 -7.59 -9.18
N LYS A 294 6.72 -8.18 -8.70
CA LYS A 294 7.18 -8.15 -7.30
C LYS A 294 8.23 -7.05 -7.11
N GLN A 295 9.02 -6.81 -8.15
CA GLN A 295 10.11 -5.85 -8.21
C GLN A 295 9.88 -4.74 -9.25
N LEU A 296 9.32 -5.09 -10.43
CA LEU A 296 9.17 -4.17 -11.56
C LEU A 296 8.38 -2.93 -11.21
N TYR A 297 7.28 -3.06 -10.45
CA TYR A 297 6.47 -1.91 -10.09
C TYR A 297 7.22 -0.88 -9.21
N TYR A 298 8.18 -1.28 -8.38
CA TYR A 298 9.02 -0.33 -7.63
C TYR A 298 9.98 0.45 -8.53
N ARG A 299 10.31 -0.11 -9.70
CA ARG A 299 11.23 0.48 -10.64
C ARG A 299 10.56 1.43 -11.63
N THR A 300 9.29 1.18 -11.88
CA THR A 300 8.46 1.88 -12.86
C THR A 300 7.47 2.86 -12.24
N SER A 301 7.22 2.78 -10.94
CA SER A 301 6.31 3.72 -10.26
C SER A 301 6.92 5.10 -10.12
N ASN A 302 6.16 6.13 -10.43
CA ASN A 302 6.56 7.54 -10.40
C ASN A 302 7.83 7.83 -11.24
N VAL A 303 7.96 7.16 -12.35
CA VAL A 303 9.01 7.38 -13.35
C VAL A 303 8.34 7.85 -14.64
N ASN A 304 8.94 8.81 -15.33
CA ASN A 304 8.41 9.32 -16.59
C ASN A 304 8.83 8.44 -17.77
N ASP A 305 8.05 8.51 -18.84
CA ASP A 305 8.27 7.80 -20.09
C ASP A 305 8.40 6.28 -19.89
N VAL A 306 7.42 5.71 -19.17
CA VAL A 306 7.40 4.27 -18.89
C VAL A 306 6.19 3.63 -19.54
N GLY A 307 6.42 2.57 -20.32
CA GLY A 307 5.40 1.66 -20.79
C GLY A 307 5.60 0.27 -20.19
N THR A 308 4.60 -0.31 -19.53
CA THR A 308 4.69 -1.67 -18.96
C THR A 308 3.58 -2.58 -19.51
N ALA A 309 3.95 -3.62 -20.22
CA ALA A 309 3.04 -4.68 -20.70
C ALA A 309 3.22 -5.94 -19.83
N PHE A 310 2.13 -6.61 -19.47
CA PHE A 310 2.22 -7.79 -18.63
C PHE A 310 1.10 -8.82 -18.86
N ILE A 311 1.40 -10.06 -18.45
CA ILE A 311 0.44 -11.13 -18.31
C ILE A 311 0.70 -11.88 -17.00
N LYS A 312 -0.36 -12.28 -16.30
CA LYS A 312 -0.29 -13.17 -15.14
C LYS A 312 -1.40 -14.19 -15.18
N GLY A 313 -1.09 -15.39 -14.71
CA GLY A 313 -2.06 -16.48 -14.63
C GLY A 313 -1.94 -17.20 -13.30
N GLY A 314 -3.06 -17.69 -12.77
CA GLY A 314 -3.07 -18.43 -11.52
C GLY A 314 -4.05 -19.59 -11.52
N ALA A 315 -3.81 -20.52 -10.60
CA ALA A 315 -4.69 -21.65 -10.33
C ALA A 315 -4.85 -21.85 -8.83
N THR A 316 -6.03 -22.32 -8.43
CA THR A 316 -6.32 -22.73 -7.05
C THR A 316 -6.67 -24.20 -7.01
N ILE A 317 -5.91 -24.98 -6.24
CA ILE A 317 -6.09 -26.44 -6.08
C ILE A 317 -6.18 -26.69 -4.57
N ASP A 318 -7.37 -27.01 -4.08
CA ASP A 318 -7.67 -27.16 -2.67
C ASP A 318 -7.21 -25.94 -1.85
N LYS A 319 -6.22 -26.09 -0.99
CA LYS A 319 -5.66 -25.04 -0.13
C LYS A 319 -4.47 -24.29 -0.76
N PHE A 320 -4.00 -24.75 -1.91
CA PHE A 320 -2.88 -24.15 -2.61
C PHE A 320 -3.37 -23.19 -3.69
N GLY A 321 -2.75 -22.01 -3.72
CA GLY A 321 -2.84 -21.07 -4.83
C GLY A 321 -1.49 -20.97 -5.52
N PHE A 322 -1.50 -20.89 -6.84
CA PHE A 322 -0.32 -20.73 -7.70
C PHE A 322 -0.55 -19.49 -8.57
N GLU A 323 0.47 -18.69 -8.75
CA GLU A 323 0.46 -17.57 -9.69
C GLU A 323 1.81 -17.49 -10.39
N LEU A 324 1.77 -17.27 -11.70
CA LEU A 324 2.93 -16.95 -12.53
C LEU A 324 2.66 -15.61 -13.21
N GLY A 325 3.68 -14.81 -13.38
CA GLY A 325 3.59 -13.55 -14.08
C GLY A 325 4.84 -13.27 -14.91
N TYR A 326 4.64 -12.58 -16.03
CA TYR A 326 5.70 -12.05 -16.87
C TYR A 326 5.32 -10.65 -17.36
N GLY A 327 6.26 -9.72 -17.28
CA GLY A 327 6.08 -8.34 -17.70
C GLY A 327 7.34 -7.75 -18.28
N LEU A 328 7.13 -6.80 -19.19
CA LEU A 328 8.15 -6.02 -19.86
C LEU A 328 7.86 -4.55 -19.63
N ALA A 329 8.88 -3.77 -19.34
CA ALA A 329 8.77 -2.32 -19.23
C ALA A 329 9.89 -1.65 -20.06
N ASP A 330 9.46 -0.70 -20.89
CA ASP A 330 10.31 0.27 -21.56
C ASP A 330 10.32 1.55 -20.71
N VAL A 331 11.52 2.02 -20.36
CA VAL A 331 11.74 3.23 -19.56
C VAL A 331 12.52 4.22 -20.43
N GLY A 332 11.82 4.89 -21.35
CA GLY A 332 12.40 5.79 -22.35
C GLY A 332 13.21 6.93 -21.73
N SER A 333 12.81 7.46 -20.56
CA SER A 333 13.57 8.49 -19.84
C SER A 333 14.98 8.04 -19.36
N ARG A 334 15.24 6.73 -19.37
CA ARG A 334 16.51 6.14 -18.92
C ARG A 334 17.22 5.35 -20.01
N ASP A 335 16.60 5.20 -21.19
CA ASP A 335 17.04 4.30 -22.25
C ASP A 335 17.29 2.88 -21.72
N GLN A 336 16.30 2.34 -20.99
CA GLN A 336 16.39 1.06 -20.28
C GLN A 336 15.17 0.21 -20.53
N ASP A 337 15.39 -1.08 -20.76
CA ASP A 337 14.37 -2.10 -20.82
C ASP A 337 14.43 -3.00 -19.57
N TYR A 338 13.28 -3.30 -18.99
CA TYR A 338 13.19 -4.21 -17.86
C TYR A 338 12.28 -5.39 -18.20
N SER A 339 12.66 -6.58 -17.75
CA SER A 339 11.74 -7.71 -17.75
C SER A 339 11.67 -8.36 -16.38
N GLU A 340 10.50 -8.84 -15.97
CA GLU A 340 10.34 -9.59 -14.74
C GLU A 340 9.51 -10.84 -14.97
N ALA A 341 10.04 -11.98 -14.50
CA ALA A 341 9.30 -13.22 -14.36
C ALA A 341 9.18 -13.58 -12.87
N TYR A 342 7.99 -13.94 -12.41
CA TYR A 342 7.81 -14.40 -11.04
C TYR A 342 6.88 -15.59 -10.91
N GLY A 343 7.07 -16.36 -9.82
CA GLY A 343 6.17 -17.41 -9.39
C GLY A 343 5.82 -17.27 -7.91
N THR A 344 4.55 -17.47 -7.57
CA THR A 344 4.05 -17.42 -6.19
C THR A 344 3.31 -18.70 -5.85
N ILE A 345 3.56 -19.23 -4.66
CA ILE A 345 2.79 -20.33 -4.06
C ILE A 345 2.20 -19.81 -2.76
N THR A 346 0.89 -19.95 -2.60
CA THR A 346 0.20 -19.67 -1.35
C THR A 346 -0.37 -20.94 -0.76
N TYR A 347 -0.42 -21.05 0.57
CA TYR A 347 -1.06 -22.15 1.27
C TYR A 347 -1.97 -21.63 2.37
N LYS A 348 -3.26 -21.93 2.24
CA LYS A 348 -4.28 -21.56 3.23
C LYS A 348 -4.38 -22.63 4.32
N TYR A 349 -3.53 -22.55 5.34
CA TYR A 349 -3.51 -23.50 6.44
C TYR A 349 -4.84 -23.51 7.22
N ALA A 350 -5.33 -22.32 7.57
CA ALA A 350 -6.60 -22.11 8.27
C ALA A 350 -7.32 -20.87 7.73
N LYS A 351 -8.56 -20.62 8.14
CA LYS A 351 -9.37 -19.46 7.71
C LYS A 351 -8.61 -18.13 7.88
N ASN A 352 -7.80 -18.03 8.92
CA ASN A 352 -7.14 -16.83 9.37
C ASN A 352 -5.59 -16.95 9.40
N PHE A 353 -5.02 -18.04 8.87
CA PHE A 353 -3.58 -18.23 8.79
C PHE A 353 -3.19 -18.75 7.40
N GLY A 354 -2.27 -18.04 6.77
CA GLY A 354 -1.74 -18.36 5.45
C GLY A 354 -0.23 -18.25 5.37
N LEU A 355 0.33 -19.00 4.43
CA LEU A 355 1.73 -18.98 4.03
C LEU A 355 1.83 -18.52 2.58
N GLU A 356 2.88 -17.81 2.25
CA GLU A 356 3.23 -17.40 0.88
C GLU A 356 4.73 -17.58 0.67
N LEU A 357 5.07 -18.13 -0.47
CA LEU A 357 6.43 -18.14 -1.00
C LEU A 357 6.40 -17.60 -2.41
N TYR A 358 7.27 -16.65 -2.73
CA TYR A 358 7.49 -16.28 -4.11
C TYR A 358 8.99 -16.23 -4.46
N TYR A 359 9.24 -16.42 -5.74
CA TYR A 359 10.50 -16.12 -6.40
C TYR A 359 10.21 -15.15 -7.55
N SER A 360 11.06 -14.17 -7.70
CA SER A 360 11.02 -13.19 -8.79
C SER A 360 12.43 -12.99 -9.32
N HIS A 361 12.54 -12.97 -10.64
CA HIS A 361 13.74 -12.62 -11.39
C HIS A 361 13.45 -11.41 -12.25
N ILE A 362 14.25 -10.36 -12.09
CA ILE A 362 14.18 -9.16 -12.92
C ILE A 362 15.50 -9.01 -13.67
N ASP A 363 15.38 -8.74 -14.96
CA ASP A 363 16.47 -8.39 -15.85
C ASP A 363 16.36 -6.90 -16.21
N LEU A 364 17.47 -6.17 -16.10
CA LEU A 364 17.58 -4.75 -16.35
C LEU A 364 18.58 -4.55 -17.48
N ASP A 365 18.09 -4.39 -18.69
CA ASP A 365 18.94 -4.11 -19.86
C ASP A 365 19.39 -2.64 -19.87
N ASN A 366 20.62 -2.39 -20.37
CA ASN A 366 21.21 -1.05 -20.54
C ASN A 366 21.29 -0.17 -19.28
N ASP A 367 21.74 -0.71 -18.16
CA ASP A 367 21.93 0.07 -16.93
C ASP A 367 23.00 1.17 -17.04
N THR A 368 22.58 2.41 -17.26
CA THR A 368 23.43 3.60 -17.37
C THR A 368 23.72 4.29 -16.04
N ARG A 369 23.44 3.66 -14.88
CA ARG A 369 23.66 4.27 -13.56
C ARG A 369 25.10 4.76 -13.38
N PRO A 370 25.33 5.96 -12.80
CA PRO A 370 26.67 6.45 -12.52
C PRO A 370 27.47 5.48 -11.65
N GLY A 371 28.64 5.07 -12.12
CA GLY A 371 29.56 4.18 -11.41
C GLY A 371 29.54 2.73 -11.86
N LYS A 372 28.67 2.32 -12.79
CA LYS A 372 28.80 1.04 -13.50
C LYS A 372 29.65 1.20 -14.76
N THR A 373 30.59 0.31 -14.94
CA THR A 373 31.33 0.15 -16.21
C THR A 373 30.40 -0.55 -17.20
N THR A 374 30.06 0.14 -18.26
CA THR A 374 29.34 -0.45 -19.40
C THR A 374 30.08 -1.68 -19.87
N GLY A 375 29.48 -2.88 -19.70
CA GLY A 375 29.88 -3.97 -20.56
C GLY A 375 30.14 -5.35 -19.98
N THR A 376 29.96 -5.70 -18.71
CA THR A 376 30.24 -7.09 -18.27
C THR A 376 29.39 -7.63 -17.14
N ASP A 377 28.55 -6.87 -16.47
CA ASP A 377 27.78 -7.42 -15.35
C ASP A 377 26.32 -7.58 -15.73
N GLU A 378 25.80 -8.79 -15.61
CA GLU A 378 24.38 -9.11 -15.70
C GLU A 378 23.62 -8.22 -14.71
N ASN A 379 22.77 -7.34 -15.22
CA ASN A 379 21.95 -6.43 -14.41
C ASN A 379 20.68 -7.16 -13.93
N THR A 380 20.84 -8.32 -13.35
CA THR A 380 19.75 -9.15 -12.87
C THR A 380 19.58 -9.05 -11.36
N ASN A 381 18.38 -9.22 -10.86
CA ASN A 381 18.13 -9.40 -9.44
C ASN A 381 17.14 -10.53 -9.19
N ASP A 382 17.50 -11.40 -8.31
CA ASP A 382 16.66 -12.47 -7.80
C ASP A 382 16.11 -12.09 -6.43
N GLU A 383 14.83 -12.31 -6.23
CA GLU A 383 14.18 -12.11 -4.94
C GLU A 383 13.42 -13.36 -4.53
N ILE A 384 13.69 -13.85 -3.33
CA ILE A 384 12.90 -14.87 -2.66
C ILE A 384 12.26 -14.27 -1.43
N ARG A 385 10.94 -14.44 -1.28
CA ARG A 385 10.25 -14.04 -0.07
C ARG A 385 9.35 -15.15 0.44
N PHE A 386 9.55 -15.48 1.70
CA PHE A 386 8.61 -16.29 2.48
C PHE A 386 7.82 -15.40 3.42
N GLN A 387 6.53 -15.65 3.55
CA GLN A 387 5.66 -14.95 4.49
C GLN A 387 4.74 -15.92 5.22
N ALA A 388 4.62 -15.75 6.53
CA ALA A 388 3.57 -16.34 7.34
C ALA A 388 2.71 -15.22 7.95
N GLN A 389 1.38 -15.30 7.80
CA GLN A 389 0.48 -14.27 8.26
C GLN A 389 -0.73 -14.86 8.97
N TYR A 390 -1.02 -14.30 10.15
CA TYR A 390 -2.20 -14.59 10.95
C TYR A 390 -3.05 -13.33 11.09
N ASN A 391 -4.35 -13.45 10.78
CA ASN A 391 -5.32 -12.38 10.98
C ASN A 391 -6.36 -12.84 12.03
N PHE A 392 -6.85 -11.94 12.87
CA PHE A 392 -7.81 -12.26 13.93
C PHE A 392 -8.84 -11.15 14.15
#